data_37c715a26f04644af29d39551fb9e19e
#
_entry.id   37c715a26f04644af29d39551fb9e19e
#
_cell.length_a   1.000
_cell.length_b   1.000
_cell.length_c   1.000
_cell.angle_alpha   90.00
_cell.angle_beta   90.00
_cell.angle_gamma   90.00
#
_symmetry.space_group_name_H-M   'P 1'
#
loop_
_entity.id
_entity.type
_entity.pdbx_description
1 polymer ?
#
loop_
_entity_poly.entity_id
_entity_poly.type
_entity_poly.pdbx_seq_one_letter_code
_entity_poly.pdbx_strand_id
1 'polypeptide(L)'
;MITLFIINLKNINPLGNNRPLLVLRGFLGTLALVCIFYAIRNMPLSISTVIQYTYPIFISIFAGIFINEKITRNIIIALIIGWIGILVILNPIQLSNINVEIENVSILIAFFGAICTALAYVTVKKLSFTEDVYVIIEYFPLVSFITLLPIVFINWVTPNWNELVWIVGIGLFTQLGQTFLTIGLKNFPASEASYINYLQVFFGSIWGISFFGEIININFLLGASLVLFGIILSTTKINKRT
;
A
#
# COMPACT_ATOMS: atom_id res chain seq x y z
N MET A 1 5.52 6.85 18.25
CA MET A 1 5.32 6.95 19.71
C MET A 1 4.77 5.65 20.29
N ILE A 2 3.60 5.13 19.85
CA ILE A 2 3.00 3.89 20.39
C ILE A 2 3.92 2.68 20.17
N THR A 3 4.50 2.52 18.99
CA THR A 3 5.46 1.44 18.67
C THR A 3 6.72 1.51 19.50
N LEU A 4 7.29 2.70 19.70
CA LEU A 4 8.45 2.89 20.59
C LEU A 4 8.15 2.50 22.03
N PHE A 5 6.94 2.83 22.52
CA PHE A 5 6.51 2.41 23.83
C PHE A 5 6.41 0.88 23.96
N ILE A 6 5.83 0.21 22.94
CA ILE A 6 5.75 -1.26 22.91
C ILE A 6 7.14 -1.91 22.83
N ILE A 7 8.05 -1.36 22.00
CA ILE A 7 9.43 -1.81 21.87
C ILE A 7 10.14 -1.75 23.25
N ASN A 8 9.95 -0.66 23.98
CA ASN A 8 10.54 -0.49 25.31
C ASN A 8 9.94 -1.46 26.34
N LEU A 9 8.60 -1.64 26.34
CA LEU A 9 7.93 -2.59 27.25
C LEU A 9 8.36 -4.04 27.01
N LYS A 10 8.67 -4.41 25.76
CA LYS A 10 9.08 -5.77 25.39
C LYS A 10 10.59 -5.99 25.45
N ASN A 11 11.38 -4.99 25.88
CA ASN A 11 12.84 -5.01 25.87
C ASN A 11 13.44 -5.44 24.50
N ILE A 12 12.81 -5.01 23.39
CA ILE A 12 13.28 -5.27 22.03
C ILE A 12 14.33 -4.23 21.70
N ASN A 13 15.40 -4.63 21.00
CA ASN A 13 16.41 -3.69 20.50
C ASN A 13 15.79 -2.74 19.47
N PRO A 14 15.62 -1.43 19.76
CA PRO A 14 14.96 -0.49 18.87
C PRO A 14 15.72 -0.26 17.56
N LEU A 15 17.02 -0.53 17.53
CA LEU A 15 17.86 -0.35 16.35
C LEU A 15 17.82 -1.54 15.39
N GLY A 16 17.23 -2.68 15.83
CA GLY A 16 17.21 -3.91 15.04
C GLY A 16 18.62 -4.48 14.76
N ASN A 17 18.65 -5.58 14.03
CA ASN A 17 19.89 -6.26 13.66
C ASN A 17 20.36 -5.84 12.26
N ASN A 18 19.45 -5.71 11.30
CA ASN A 18 19.76 -5.37 9.90
C ASN A 18 19.38 -3.92 9.59
N ARG A 19 20.12 -2.98 10.17
CA ARG A 19 19.89 -1.53 10.03
C ARG A 19 19.86 -1.03 8.58
N PRO A 20 20.79 -1.44 7.68
CA PRO A 20 20.75 -0.98 6.29
C PRO A 20 19.43 -1.33 5.58
N LEU A 21 18.93 -2.53 5.81
CA LEU A 21 17.69 -2.99 5.19
C LEU A 21 16.45 -2.29 5.82
N LEU A 22 16.49 -2.00 7.13
CA LEU A 22 15.47 -1.23 7.82
C LEU A 22 15.39 0.21 7.30
N VAL A 23 16.54 0.87 7.12
CA VAL A 23 16.62 2.21 6.52
C VAL A 23 16.13 2.20 5.07
N LEU A 24 16.56 1.21 4.27
CA LEU A 24 16.09 1.04 2.90
C LEU A 24 14.57 0.88 2.83
N ARG A 25 13.96 0.08 3.72
CA ARG A 25 12.51 -0.05 3.85
C ARG A 25 11.85 1.29 4.13
N GLY A 26 12.39 2.05 5.06
CA GLY A 26 11.88 3.39 5.40
C GLY A 26 11.97 4.34 4.22
N PHE A 27 13.10 4.38 3.55
CA PHE A 27 13.34 5.24 2.38
C PHE A 27 12.44 4.90 1.20
N LEU A 28 12.33 3.61 0.83
CA LEU A 28 11.44 3.16 -0.24
C LEU A 28 9.98 3.49 0.06
N GLY A 29 9.54 3.30 1.31
CA GLY A 29 8.19 3.65 1.73
C GLY A 29 7.92 5.16 1.67
N THR A 30 8.88 5.98 2.09
CA THR A 30 8.78 7.45 2.00
C THR A 30 8.72 7.93 0.56
N LEU A 31 9.59 7.40 -0.29
CA LEU A 31 9.63 7.74 -1.71
C LEU A 31 8.33 7.35 -2.41
N ALA A 32 7.81 6.15 -2.12
CA ALA A 32 6.50 5.71 -2.60
C ALA A 32 5.38 6.69 -2.20
N LEU A 33 5.36 7.10 -0.93
CA LEU A 33 4.36 8.02 -0.40
C LEU A 33 4.42 9.39 -1.11
N VAL A 34 5.60 9.95 -1.30
CA VAL A 34 5.80 11.21 -2.03
C VAL A 34 5.30 11.09 -3.47
N CYS A 35 5.63 10.00 -4.16
CA CYS A 35 5.17 9.75 -5.54
C CYS A 35 3.65 9.63 -5.62
N ILE A 36 3.02 8.94 -4.66
CA ILE A 36 1.56 8.79 -4.61
C ILE A 36 0.88 10.15 -4.41
N PHE A 37 1.34 10.96 -3.46
CA PHE A 37 0.77 12.29 -3.23
C PHE A 37 0.99 13.23 -4.44
N TYR A 38 2.16 13.15 -5.08
CA TYR A 38 2.39 13.88 -6.32
C TYR A 38 1.39 13.48 -7.41
N ALA A 39 1.18 12.18 -7.60
CA ALA A 39 0.25 11.66 -8.58
C ALA A 39 -1.20 12.12 -8.31
N ILE A 40 -1.67 11.99 -7.06
CA ILE A 40 -3.02 12.42 -6.67
C ILE A 40 -3.23 13.94 -6.87
N ARG A 41 -2.19 14.73 -6.71
CA ARG A 41 -2.26 16.18 -6.92
C ARG A 41 -2.37 16.58 -8.40
N ASN A 42 -1.73 15.81 -9.29
CA ASN A 42 -1.54 16.19 -10.70
C ASN A 42 -2.39 15.37 -11.69
N MET A 43 -3.18 14.42 -11.21
CA MET A 43 -4.06 13.63 -12.07
C MET A 43 -5.33 13.20 -11.30
N PRO A 44 -6.40 12.80 -12.00
CA PRO A 44 -7.62 12.30 -11.37
C PRO A 44 -7.33 11.14 -10.41
N LEU A 45 -7.97 11.16 -9.24
CA LEU A 45 -7.76 10.17 -8.18
C LEU A 45 -7.94 8.73 -8.67
N SER A 46 -8.93 8.48 -9.53
CA SER A 46 -9.18 7.16 -10.10
C SER A 46 -8.01 6.65 -10.94
N ILE A 47 -7.40 7.51 -11.77
CA ILE A 47 -6.28 7.13 -12.63
C ILE A 47 -5.04 6.88 -11.78
N SER A 48 -4.71 7.78 -10.83
CA SER A 48 -3.58 7.57 -9.91
C SER A 48 -3.75 6.30 -9.08
N THR A 49 -4.98 6.00 -8.64
CA THR A 49 -5.29 4.80 -7.88
C THR A 49 -5.13 3.53 -8.71
N VAL A 50 -5.62 3.49 -9.96
CA VAL A 50 -5.42 2.35 -10.87
C VAL A 50 -3.94 2.04 -11.07
N ILE A 51 -3.14 3.07 -11.33
CA ILE A 51 -1.69 2.92 -11.50
C ILE A 51 -1.07 2.40 -10.21
N GLN A 52 -1.42 3.00 -9.08
CA GLN A 52 -0.91 2.57 -7.78
C GLN A 52 -1.23 1.10 -7.50
N TYR A 53 -2.44 0.63 -7.79
CA TYR A 53 -2.82 -0.78 -7.57
C TYR A 53 -2.16 -1.78 -8.53
N THR A 54 -1.20 -1.37 -9.34
CA THR A 54 -0.26 -2.29 -10.01
C THR A 54 0.79 -2.85 -9.04
N TYR A 55 1.02 -2.21 -7.86
CA TYR A 55 2.05 -2.64 -6.92
C TYR A 55 1.93 -4.11 -6.45
N PRO A 56 0.76 -4.76 -6.29
CA PRO A 56 0.69 -6.17 -5.92
C PRO A 56 1.26 -7.11 -6.97
N ILE A 57 1.16 -6.72 -8.25
CA ILE A 57 1.77 -7.46 -9.36
C ILE A 57 3.30 -7.38 -9.23
N PHE A 58 3.82 -6.17 -9.00
CA PHE A 58 5.26 -5.96 -8.77
C PHE A 58 5.78 -6.65 -7.51
N ILE A 59 4.99 -6.69 -6.41
CA ILE A 59 5.36 -7.47 -5.21
C ILE A 59 5.61 -8.93 -5.58
N SER A 60 4.72 -9.54 -6.34
CA SER A 60 4.88 -10.94 -6.73
C SER A 60 6.14 -11.16 -7.57
N ILE A 61 6.41 -10.27 -8.54
CA ILE A 61 7.62 -10.33 -9.36
C ILE A 61 8.88 -10.20 -8.48
N PHE A 62 8.93 -9.19 -7.63
CA PHE A 62 10.10 -8.93 -6.78
C PHE A 62 10.27 -9.95 -5.67
N ALA A 63 9.18 -10.51 -5.12
CA ALA A 63 9.25 -11.61 -4.16
C ALA A 63 9.86 -12.87 -4.80
N GLY A 64 9.52 -13.16 -6.05
CA GLY A 64 10.16 -14.23 -6.82
C GLY A 64 11.67 -13.99 -7.01
N ILE A 65 12.08 -12.77 -7.34
CA ILE A 65 13.47 -12.42 -7.64
C ILE A 65 14.33 -12.32 -6.36
N PHE A 66 13.85 -11.59 -5.33
CA PHE A 66 14.68 -11.22 -4.17
C PHE A 66 14.57 -12.17 -2.97
N ILE A 67 13.47 -12.93 -2.90
CA ILE A 67 13.19 -13.84 -1.76
C ILE A 67 13.03 -15.29 -2.23
N ASN A 68 13.07 -15.55 -3.54
CA ASN A 68 12.87 -16.86 -4.15
C ASN A 68 11.49 -17.46 -3.80
N GLU A 69 10.46 -16.65 -3.63
CA GLU A 69 9.10 -17.13 -3.44
C GLU A 69 8.57 -17.82 -4.71
N LYS A 70 7.98 -19.00 -4.54
CA LYS A 70 7.35 -19.74 -5.65
C LYS A 70 5.98 -19.12 -5.95
N ILE A 71 5.89 -18.38 -7.04
CA ILE A 71 4.63 -17.79 -7.51
C ILE A 71 3.83 -18.86 -8.24
N THR A 72 2.64 -19.16 -7.75
CA THR A 72 1.74 -20.12 -8.42
C THR A 72 0.97 -19.44 -9.55
N ARG A 73 0.57 -20.20 -10.56
CA ARG A 73 -0.27 -19.68 -11.66
C ARG A 73 -1.56 -19.05 -11.16
N ASN A 74 -2.15 -19.60 -10.10
CA ASN A 74 -3.37 -19.08 -9.49
C ASN A 74 -3.19 -17.68 -8.92
N ILE A 75 -2.03 -17.38 -8.30
CA ILE A 75 -1.71 -16.06 -7.79
C ILE A 75 -1.61 -15.05 -8.95
N ILE A 76 -0.95 -15.41 -10.04
CA ILE A 76 -0.83 -14.54 -11.22
C ILE A 76 -2.22 -14.23 -11.79
N ILE A 77 -3.06 -15.25 -11.97
CA ILE A 77 -4.43 -15.08 -12.46
C ILE A 77 -5.26 -14.22 -11.49
N ALA A 78 -5.15 -14.46 -10.19
CA ALA A 78 -5.85 -13.69 -9.16
C ALA A 78 -5.44 -12.20 -9.18
N LEU A 79 -4.15 -11.91 -9.33
CA LEU A 79 -3.64 -10.54 -9.43
C LEU A 79 -4.17 -9.83 -10.67
N ILE A 80 -4.19 -10.51 -11.83
CA ILE A 80 -4.71 -9.94 -13.08
C ILE A 80 -6.22 -9.68 -12.96
N ILE A 81 -6.97 -10.66 -12.49
CA ILE A 81 -8.44 -10.52 -12.32
C ILE A 81 -8.75 -9.40 -11.31
N GLY A 82 -8.04 -9.35 -10.19
CA GLY A 82 -8.21 -8.30 -9.18
C GLY A 82 -7.92 -6.92 -9.74
N TRP A 83 -6.85 -6.76 -10.53
CA TRP A 83 -6.52 -5.49 -11.17
C TRP A 83 -7.56 -5.07 -12.22
N ILE A 84 -8.06 -6.02 -13.03
CA ILE A 84 -9.18 -5.76 -13.95
C ILE A 84 -10.42 -5.32 -13.16
N GLY A 85 -10.71 -5.97 -12.02
CA GLY A 85 -11.79 -5.56 -11.14
C GLY A 85 -11.67 -4.11 -10.67
N ILE A 86 -10.46 -3.67 -10.32
CA ILE A 86 -10.19 -2.27 -9.96
C ILE A 86 -10.42 -1.32 -11.14
N LEU A 87 -9.98 -1.69 -12.34
CA LEU A 87 -10.23 -0.91 -13.55
C LEU A 87 -11.74 -0.72 -13.79
N VAL A 88 -12.53 -1.77 -13.56
CA VAL A 88 -13.99 -1.71 -13.71
C VAL A 88 -14.63 -0.82 -12.65
N ILE A 89 -14.21 -0.92 -11.38
CA ILE A 89 -14.74 -0.08 -10.27
C ILE A 89 -14.47 1.40 -10.54
N LEU A 90 -13.23 1.73 -10.82
CA LEU A 90 -12.77 3.13 -10.95
C LEU A 90 -13.12 3.76 -12.30
N ASN A 91 -13.42 2.93 -13.29
CA ASN A 91 -13.86 3.31 -14.64
C ASN A 91 -13.13 4.55 -15.21
N PRO A 92 -11.79 4.51 -15.31
CA PRO A 92 -10.99 5.68 -15.70
C PRO A 92 -11.32 6.19 -17.11
N ILE A 93 -11.94 5.36 -17.96
CA ILE A 93 -12.33 5.72 -19.33
C ILE A 93 -13.46 6.77 -19.33
N GLN A 94 -14.40 6.72 -18.40
CA GLN A 94 -15.44 7.74 -18.30
C GLN A 94 -14.89 9.10 -17.87
N LEU A 95 -13.77 9.12 -17.15
CA LEU A 95 -13.09 10.34 -16.72
C LEU A 95 -12.20 10.93 -17.81
N SER A 96 -11.77 10.15 -18.81
CA SER A 96 -11.03 10.67 -19.97
C SER A 96 -11.89 11.54 -20.90
N ASN A 97 -13.21 11.49 -20.78
CA ASN A 97 -14.13 12.41 -21.46
C ASN A 97 -14.14 13.84 -20.84
N ILE A 98 -13.55 14.01 -19.68
CA ILE A 98 -13.20 15.32 -19.12
C ILE A 98 -11.83 15.64 -19.72
N ASN A 99 -11.70 16.71 -20.52
CA ASN A 99 -10.46 17.18 -21.16
C ASN A 99 -9.40 17.57 -20.10
N VAL A 100 -8.91 16.61 -19.31
CA VAL A 100 -7.79 16.78 -18.40
C VAL A 100 -6.55 16.31 -19.12
N GLU A 101 -5.71 17.23 -19.55
CA GLU A 101 -4.38 16.91 -20.04
C GLU A 101 -3.55 16.32 -18.89
N ILE A 102 -3.32 15.00 -18.93
CA ILE A 102 -2.47 14.34 -17.95
C ILE A 102 -1.04 14.36 -18.48
N GLU A 103 -0.16 15.01 -17.74
CA GLU A 103 1.26 15.01 -18.09
C GLU A 103 1.86 13.58 -17.98
N ASN A 104 2.58 13.16 -19.00
CA ASN A 104 3.27 11.85 -19.03
C ASN A 104 4.21 11.66 -17.82
N VAL A 105 4.79 12.76 -17.32
CA VAL A 105 5.65 12.75 -16.13
C VAL A 105 4.88 12.28 -14.89
N SER A 106 3.63 12.72 -14.72
CA SER A 106 2.78 12.31 -13.59
C SER A 106 2.48 10.80 -13.61
N ILE A 107 2.25 10.24 -14.80
CA ILE A 107 2.06 8.80 -14.99
C ILE A 107 3.33 8.03 -14.63
N LEU A 108 4.49 8.48 -15.09
CA LEU A 108 5.77 7.85 -14.80
C LEU A 108 6.09 7.88 -13.29
N ILE A 109 5.85 9.00 -12.62
CA ILE A 109 6.02 9.14 -11.17
C ILE A 109 5.07 8.19 -10.41
N ALA A 110 3.82 8.07 -10.84
CA ALA A 110 2.86 7.14 -10.24
C ALA A 110 3.32 5.67 -10.36
N PHE A 111 3.78 5.24 -11.53
CA PHE A 111 4.34 3.91 -11.73
C PHE A 111 5.60 3.68 -10.89
N PHE A 112 6.49 4.66 -10.85
CA PHE A 112 7.67 4.59 -10.00
C PHE A 112 7.29 4.46 -8.51
N GLY A 113 6.26 5.17 -8.06
CA GLY A 113 5.68 5.04 -6.73
C GLY A 113 5.15 3.62 -6.46
N ALA A 114 4.46 3.01 -7.42
CA ALA A 114 3.98 1.63 -7.31
C ALA A 114 5.14 0.63 -7.20
N ILE A 115 6.22 0.81 -7.96
CA ILE A 115 7.43 -0.01 -7.88
C ILE A 115 8.11 0.17 -6.51
N CYS A 116 8.26 1.39 -6.01
CA CYS A 116 8.81 1.66 -4.69
C CYS A 116 7.97 1.04 -3.57
N THR A 117 6.64 1.10 -3.68
CA THR A 117 5.72 0.42 -2.75
C THR A 117 5.97 -1.08 -2.74
N ALA A 118 6.08 -1.70 -3.91
CA ALA A 118 6.32 -3.13 -4.03
C ALA A 118 7.68 -3.54 -3.42
N LEU A 119 8.73 -2.79 -3.70
CA LEU A 119 10.05 -3.02 -3.12
C LEU A 119 10.05 -2.84 -1.60
N ALA A 120 9.32 -1.84 -1.08
CA ALA A 120 9.17 -1.64 0.35
C ALA A 120 8.50 -2.87 1.02
N TYR A 121 7.44 -3.42 0.42
CA TYR A 121 6.72 -4.59 0.97
C TYR A 121 7.56 -5.87 0.90
N VAL A 122 8.30 -6.08 -0.19
CA VAL A 122 9.25 -7.21 -0.31
C VAL A 122 10.38 -7.07 0.73
N THR A 123 10.84 -5.85 0.99
CA THR A 123 11.82 -5.57 2.04
C THR A 123 11.26 -5.85 3.43
N VAL A 124 9.99 -5.47 3.70
CA VAL A 124 9.28 -5.84 4.95
C VAL A 124 9.22 -7.36 5.10
N LYS A 125 8.85 -8.09 4.04
CA LYS A 125 8.85 -9.57 4.06
C LYS A 125 10.21 -10.13 4.40
N LYS A 126 11.27 -9.64 3.76
CA LYS A 126 12.64 -10.09 4.03
C LYS A 126 13.08 -9.80 5.46
N LEU A 127 12.76 -8.60 5.97
CA LEU A 127 13.05 -8.22 7.36
C LEU A 127 12.25 -9.04 8.38
N SER A 128 11.05 -9.47 8.04
CA SER A 128 10.19 -10.23 8.97
C SER A 128 10.75 -11.59 9.40
N PHE A 129 11.80 -12.08 8.73
CA PHE A 129 12.52 -13.31 9.13
C PHE A 129 13.54 -13.06 10.25
N THR A 130 14.04 -11.84 10.40
CA THR A 130 15.17 -11.51 11.29
C THR A 130 14.85 -10.45 12.31
N GLU A 131 13.82 -9.64 12.08
CA GLU A 131 13.48 -8.48 12.90
C GLU A 131 12.10 -8.59 13.55
N ASP A 132 11.92 -7.91 14.66
CA ASP A 132 10.61 -7.78 15.27
C ASP A 132 9.71 -6.87 14.45
N VAL A 133 8.41 -7.20 14.42
CA VAL A 133 7.38 -6.46 13.66
C VAL A 133 7.37 -4.98 14.03
N TYR A 134 7.48 -4.67 15.32
CA TYR A 134 7.42 -3.29 15.80
C TYR A 134 8.63 -2.47 15.36
N VAL A 135 9.81 -3.08 15.29
CA VAL A 135 11.04 -2.43 14.77
C VAL A 135 10.88 -2.11 13.28
N ILE A 136 10.39 -3.06 12.48
CA ILE A 136 10.17 -2.86 11.04
C ILE A 136 9.22 -1.68 10.78
N ILE A 137 8.13 -1.59 11.57
CA ILE A 137 7.12 -0.55 11.42
C ILE A 137 7.67 0.81 11.82
N GLU A 138 8.45 0.91 12.88
CA GLU A 138 8.97 2.17 13.40
C GLU A 138 9.95 2.86 12.46
N TYR A 139 10.74 2.11 11.70
CA TYR A 139 11.70 2.71 10.77
C TYR A 139 11.05 3.52 9.64
N PHE A 140 9.83 3.21 9.25
CA PHE A 140 9.15 3.98 8.20
C PHE A 140 8.84 5.43 8.64
N PRO A 141 8.10 5.70 9.72
CA PRO A 141 7.85 7.07 10.16
C PRO A 141 9.14 7.79 10.57
N LEU A 142 10.12 7.07 11.14
CA LEU A 142 11.39 7.66 11.55
C LEU A 142 12.20 8.16 10.34
N VAL A 143 12.36 7.33 9.32
CA VAL A 143 13.08 7.73 8.10
C VAL A 143 12.29 8.80 7.34
N SER A 144 10.95 8.67 7.26
CA SER A 144 10.09 9.68 6.65
C SER A 144 10.23 11.04 7.33
N PHE A 145 10.24 11.06 8.66
CA PHE A 145 10.41 12.28 9.44
C PHE A 145 11.75 12.96 9.12
N ILE A 146 12.85 12.20 9.16
CA ILE A 146 14.20 12.76 8.91
C ILE A 146 14.32 13.27 7.47
N THR A 147 13.81 12.52 6.49
CA THR A 147 13.96 12.87 5.06
C THR A 147 13.06 14.01 4.62
N LEU A 148 11.85 14.11 5.18
CA LEU A 148 10.89 15.14 4.80
C LEU A 148 10.98 16.41 5.66
N LEU A 149 11.64 16.34 6.83
CA LEU A 149 11.77 17.46 7.74
C LEU A 149 12.28 18.76 7.08
N PRO A 150 13.35 18.74 6.24
CA PRO A 150 13.82 19.97 5.57
C PRO A 150 12.75 20.58 4.66
N ILE A 151 11.98 19.75 3.95
CA ILE A 151 10.93 20.22 3.03
C ILE A 151 9.76 20.84 3.81
N VAL A 152 9.41 20.21 4.94
CA VAL A 152 8.34 20.69 5.83
C VAL A 152 8.73 22.04 6.46
N PHE A 153 9.98 22.22 6.87
CA PHE A 153 10.42 23.51 7.43
C PHE A 153 10.31 24.68 6.44
N ILE A 154 10.58 24.42 5.15
CA ILE A 154 10.50 25.47 4.11
C ILE A 154 9.03 25.81 3.78
N ASN A 155 8.14 24.80 3.83
CA ASN A 155 6.75 24.93 3.40
C ASN A 155 5.76 24.77 4.58
N TRP A 156 6.15 25.16 5.78
CA TRP A 156 5.32 24.95 6.96
C TRP A 156 4.00 25.72 6.90
N VAL A 157 2.91 24.99 7.06
CA VAL A 157 1.57 25.56 7.25
C VAL A 157 1.05 25.04 8.58
N THR A 158 0.68 25.94 9.48
CA THR A 158 0.17 25.54 10.80
C THR A 158 -1.26 25.02 10.65
N PRO A 159 -1.50 23.74 10.99
CA PRO A 159 -2.83 23.14 10.89
C PRO A 159 -3.77 23.74 11.95
N ASN A 160 -5.05 23.90 11.60
CA ASN A 160 -6.09 24.24 12.56
C ASN A 160 -6.51 23.03 13.43
N TRP A 161 -7.34 23.26 14.46
CA TRP A 161 -7.74 22.20 15.39
C TRP A 161 -8.46 21.02 14.70
N ASN A 162 -9.31 21.28 13.73
CA ASN A 162 -10.01 20.24 13.00
C ASN A 162 -9.04 19.42 12.13
N GLU A 163 -8.10 20.07 11.48
CA GLU A 163 -7.05 19.41 10.70
C GLU A 163 -6.14 18.54 11.60
N LEU A 164 -5.80 19.04 12.80
CA LEU A 164 -5.02 18.27 13.76
C LEU A 164 -5.72 16.96 14.17
N VAL A 165 -7.03 17.00 14.40
CA VAL A 165 -7.81 15.79 14.72
C VAL A 165 -7.74 14.78 13.57
N TRP A 166 -7.89 15.24 12.32
CA TRP A 166 -7.78 14.38 11.15
C TRP A 166 -6.38 13.83 10.96
N ILE A 167 -5.33 14.64 11.14
CA ILE A 167 -3.93 14.21 11.05
C ILE A 167 -3.62 13.12 12.08
N VAL A 168 -4.05 13.30 13.33
CA VAL A 168 -3.88 12.30 14.39
C VAL A 168 -4.65 11.02 14.06
N GLY A 169 -5.89 11.15 13.57
CA GLY A 169 -6.71 10.00 13.14
C GLY A 169 -6.02 9.22 12.02
N ILE A 170 -5.57 9.90 10.96
CA ILE A 170 -4.83 9.28 9.86
C ILE A 170 -3.58 8.55 10.38
N GLY A 171 -2.81 9.19 11.27
CA GLY A 171 -1.62 8.60 11.85
C GLY A 171 -1.91 7.31 12.64
N LEU A 172 -2.96 7.30 13.47
CA LEU A 172 -3.36 6.13 14.24
C LEU A 172 -3.82 4.98 13.35
N PHE A 173 -4.73 5.24 12.40
CA PHE A 173 -5.24 4.20 11.49
C PHE A 173 -4.16 3.67 10.55
N THR A 174 -3.27 4.54 10.06
CA THR A 174 -2.13 4.12 9.24
C THR A 174 -1.19 3.21 10.04
N GLN A 175 -0.91 3.56 11.30
CA GLN A 175 -0.06 2.75 12.17
C GLN A 175 -0.67 1.36 12.44
N LEU A 176 -1.98 1.28 12.69
CA LEU A 176 -2.69 0.02 12.82
C LEU A 176 -2.63 -0.79 11.52
N GLY A 177 -2.90 -0.16 10.38
CA GLY A 177 -2.82 -0.79 9.08
C GLY A 177 -1.42 -1.37 8.77
N GLN A 178 -0.36 -0.60 9.05
CA GLN A 178 1.02 -1.06 8.88
C GLN A 178 1.35 -2.24 9.81
N THR A 179 0.79 -2.25 11.02
CA THR A 179 0.97 -3.36 11.97
C THR A 179 0.35 -4.65 11.43
N PHE A 180 -0.91 -4.61 11.02
CA PHE A 180 -1.58 -5.79 10.47
C PHE A 180 -0.96 -6.25 9.15
N LEU A 181 -0.57 -5.32 8.28
CA LEU A 181 0.13 -5.62 7.04
C LEU A 181 1.46 -6.36 7.32
N THR A 182 2.27 -5.84 8.24
CA THR A 182 3.58 -6.45 8.57
C THR A 182 3.41 -7.83 9.20
N ILE A 183 2.41 -8.01 10.07
CA ILE A 183 2.05 -9.33 10.62
C ILE A 183 1.58 -10.27 9.50
N GLY A 184 0.77 -9.79 8.57
CA GLY A 184 0.33 -10.56 7.40
C GLY A 184 1.51 -11.01 6.54
N LEU A 185 2.41 -10.09 6.19
CA LEU A 185 3.63 -10.41 5.44
C LEU A 185 4.59 -11.34 6.21
N LYS A 186 4.60 -11.31 7.54
CA LYS A 186 5.38 -12.25 8.35
C LYS A 186 4.87 -13.68 8.21
N ASN A 187 3.55 -13.87 8.24
CA ASN A 187 2.91 -15.18 8.32
C ASN A 187 2.60 -15.80 6.95
N PHE A 188 2.46 -14.98 5.90
CA PHE A 188 2.10 -15.43 4.55
C PHE A 188 3.17 -15.02 3.54
N PRO A 189 3.29 -15.70 2.39
CA PRO A 189 4.10 -15.26 1.27
C PRO A 189 3.71 -13.83 0.84
N ALA A 190 4.69 -13.02 0.40
CA ALA A 190 4.43 -11.63 0.01
C ALA A 190 3.49 -11.57 -1.21
N SER A 191 3.62 -12.50 -2.13
CA SER A 191 2.74 -12.65 -3.28
C SER A 191 1.29 -12.96 -2.88
N GLU A 192 1.08 -13.76 -1.83
CA GLU A 192 -0.26 -14.09 -1.32
C GLU A 192 -0.85 -12.94 -0.49
N ALA A 193 -0.07 -12.28 0.34
CA ALA A 193 -0.52 -11.14 1.13
C ALA A 193 -0.90 -9.94 0.24
N SER A 194 -0.26 -9.79 -0.93
CA SER A 194 -0.41 -8.61 -1.77
C SER A 194 -1.77 -8.49 -2.45
N TYR A 195 -2.39 -9.60 -2.88
CA TYR A 195 -3.70 -9.53 -3.54
C TYR A 195 -4.84 -9.16 -2.58
N ILE A 196 -4.69 -9.46 -1.27
CA ILE A 196 -5.65 -9.06 -0.24
C ILE A 196 -5.76 -7.53 -0.17
N ASN A 197 -4.69 -6.81 -0.51
CA ASN A 197 -4.71 -5.35 -0.54
C ASN A 197 -5.73 -4.77 -1.54
N TYR A 198 -6.18 -5.53 -2.52
CA TYR A 198 -7.27 -5.10 -3.40
C TYR A 198 -8.60 -4.90 -2.67
N LEU A 199 -8.83 -5.56 -1.51
CA LEU A 199 -9.98 -5.28 -0.65
C LEU A 199 -10.02 -3.83 -0.15
N GLN A 200 -8.90 -3.13 -0.14
CA GLN A 200 -8.85 -1.72 0.24
C GLN A 200 -9.75 -0.87 -0.66
N VAL A 201 -9.85 -1.19 -1.95
CA VAL A 201 -10.75 -0.49 -2.89
C VAL A 201 -12.21 -0.74 -2.51
N PHE A 202 -12.55 -1.98 -2.15
CA PHE A 202 -13.89 -2.33 -1.71
C PHE A 202 -14.30 -1.57 -0.45
N PHE A 203 -13.46 -1.56 0.59
CA PHE A 203 -13.71 -0.80 1.80
C PHE A 203 -13.74 0.72 1.55
N GLY A 204 -12.83 1.23 0.71
CA GLY A 204 -12.83 2.65 0.31
C GLY A 204 -14.15 3.05 -0.34
N SER A 205 -14.71 2.22 -1.21
CA SER A 205 -16.02 2.49 -1.84
C SER A 205 -17.17 2.44 -0.85
N ILE A 206 -17.16 1.54 0.15
CA ILE A 206 -18.18 1.52 1.22
C ILE A 206 -18.17 2.86 1.99
N TRP A 207 -16.98 3.36 2.32
CA TRP A 207 -16.84 4.67 2.96
C TRP A 207 -17.31 5.81 2.05
N GLY A 208 -16.99 5.76 0.75
CA GLY A 208 -17.47 6.71 -0.26
C GLY A 208 -18.98 6.81 -0.28
N ILE A 209 -19.67 5.66 -0.29
CA ILE A 209 -21.14 5.60 -0.24
C ILE A 209 -21.69 6.13 1.09
N SER A 210 -21.09 5.70 2.23
CA SER A 210 -21.63 5.98 3.56
C SER A 210 -21.45 7.44 3.99
N PHE A 211 -20.33 8.07 3.64
CA PHE A 211 -19.97 9.42 4.11
C PHE A 211 -20.04 10.49 3.02
N PHE A 212 -19.83 10.11 1.76
CA PHE A 212 -19.77 11.06 0.65
C PHE A 212 -21.00 10.97 -0.28
N GLY A 213 -21.95 10.05 0.00
CA GLY A 213 -23.17 9.90 -0.78
C GLY A 213 -22.95 9.39 -2.20
N GLU A 214 -21.84 8.66 -2.44
CA GLU A 214 -21.56 8.05 -3.74
C GLU A 214 -22.61 7.02 -4.10
N ILE A 215 -23.04 7.01 -5.37
CA ILE A 215 -24.07 6.08 -5.86
C ILE A 215 -23.42 4.76 -6.26
N ILE A 216 -23.96 3.65 -5.75
CA ILE A 216 -23.58 2.30 -6.19
C ILE A 216 -23.99 2.13 -7.65
N ASN A 217 -22.98 2.01 -8.50
CA ASN A 217 -23.18 1.81 -9.90
C ASN A 217 -22.90 0.32 -10.25
N ILE A 218 -23.41 -0.14 -11.40
CA ILE A 218 -23.23 -1.51 -11.86
C ILE A 218 -21.74 -1.88 -11.99
N ASN A 219 -20.89 -0.92 -12.37
CA ASN A 219 -19.45 -1.12 -12.49
C ASN A 219 -18.81 -1.46 -11.14
N PHE A 220 -19.28 -0.84 -10.05
CA PHE A 220 -18.82 -1.19 -8.72
C PHE A 220 -19.16 -2.65 -8.37
N LEU A 221 -20.41 -3.09 -8.61
CA LEU A 221 -20.82 -4.46 -8.33
C LEU A 221 -20.01 -5.49 -9.15
N LEU A 222 -19.83 -5.23 -10.44
CA LEU A 222 -19.05 -6.10 -11.32
C LEU A 222 -17.58 -6.14 -10.93
N GLY A 223 -16.97 -5.00 -10.69
CA GLY A 223 -15.56 -4.93 -10.32
C GLY A 223 -15.28 -5.51 -8.92
N ALA A 224 -16.18 -5.26 -7.93
CA ALA A 224 -16.06 -5.85 -6.60
C ALA A 224 -16.19 -7.40 -6.65
N SER A 225 -17.08 -7.93 -7.48
CA SER A 225 -17.21 -9.38 -7.67
C SER A 225 -15.94 -9.99 -8.29
N LEU A 226 -15.30 -9.32 -9.24
CA LEU A 226 -14.02 -9.75 -9.82
C LEU A 226 -12.90 -9.75 -8.78
N VAL A 227 -12.79 -8.71 -7.95
CA VAL A 227 -11.80 -8.64 -6.87
C VAL A 227 -12.00 -9.80 -5.88
N LEU A 228 -13.23 -10.01 -5.41
CA LEU A 228 -13.54 -11.11 -4.49
C LEU A 228 -13.27 -12.48 -5.10
N PHE A 229 -13.64 -12.67 -6.37
CA PHE A 229 -13.35 -13.91 -7.09
C PHE A 229 -11.85 -14.18 -7.19
N GLY A 230 -11.04 -13.16 -7.50
CA GLY A 230 -9.58 -13.24 -7.52
C GLY A 230 -9.03 -13.69 -6.16
N ILE A 231 -9.52 -13.14 -5.05
CA ILE A 231 -9.13 -13.52 -3.69
C ILE A 231 -9.48 -14.99 -3.41
N ILE A 232 -10.69 -15.42 -3.70
CA ILE A 232 -11.12 -16.81 -3.51
C ILE A 232 -10.25 -17.78 -4.33
N LEU A 233 -9.97 -17.44 -5.60
CA LEU A 233 -9.15 -18.26 -6.49
C LEU A 233 -7.74 -18.49 -5.95
N SER A 234 -7.15 -17.47 -5.31
CA SER A 234 -5.80 -17.58 -4.75
C SER A 234 -5.76 -18.40 -3.47
N THR A 235 -6.83 -18.36 -2.64
CA THR A 235 -6.89 -19.08 -1.35
C THR A 235 -7.24 -20.55 -1.50
N THR A 236 -7.92 -20.98 -2.57
CA THR A 236 -8.41 -22.35 -2.75
C THR A 236 -7.32 -23.45 -2.80
N LYS A 237 -6.04 -23.12 -2.99
CA LYS A 237 -4.92 -24.09 -2.97
C LYS A 237 -4.15 -24.14 -1.66
N ILE A 238 -4.38 -23.25 -0.70
CA ILE A 238 -3.70 -23.28 0.60
C ILE A 238 -4.09 -24.56 1.36
N ASN A 239 -5.34 -25.00 1.25
CA ASN A 239 -5.87 -26.20 1.91
C ASN A 239 -5.33 -27.55 1.37
N LYS A 240 -4.47 -27.58 0.37
CA LYS A 240 -3.86 -28.83 -0.16
C LYS A 240 -2.40 -29.02 0.23
N ARG A 241 -1.82 -28.16 1.07
CA ARG A 241 -0.42 -28.20 1.52
C ARG A 241 -0.24 -28.34 3.04
N THR A 242 -1.32 -28.48 3.81
CA THR A 242 -1.32 -29.00 5.18
C THR A 242 -1.68 -30.46 5.15
#